data_df63ccad5ef09cf110416b947dadd23e
#
_entry.id   df63ccad5ef09cf110416b947dadd23e
#
_cell.length_a   1.000
_cell.length_b   1.000
_cell.length_c   1.000
_cell.angle_alpha   90.00
_cell.angle_beta   90.00
_cell.angle_gamma   90.00
#
_symmetry.space_group_name_H-M   'P 1'
#
loop_
_entity.id
_entity.type
_entity.pdbx_description
1 polymer ?
#
loop_
_entity_poly.entity_id
_entity_poly.type
_entity_poly.pdbx_seq_one_letter_code
_entity_poly.pdbx_strand_id
1 'polypeptide(L)'
;MEYGLIGEKLGHSFSKIIHEMIADYIYELKEIAKDDLDSFMKSKDFKCINVTIPYKKAVLPYLDFISEEAKKIGCVNTIINKDGKLYGYNTDYYGLKLLIEKQNVNLENKNVLVLGTGGTSLTAKAVLKDLGVSKIYQASRKSEDGLISYSDIYNYDINYIVNTTPVGMYPNNLDKLIEVSKFKNLLGLTDVIYNPLNTNLVLDGIELGIKADGGLYMLIAQAVYAIKLFKNIEIPNLKIDEVYNKLLKEKQNIVLIGMPSCGKSTIAKELEKRLNKAVYDSDTEVERIINTTISNFIKSNGETNFRNIESSVIENLSKQNSLIISTGGGVILRKENMFNLKQNGLIIFIDRPLELLTPTSSRPLTSNKFDLKKKYNERIDLYKKYADIIVKNDSNVDDTIEEIIRRLD
;
A
#
# COMPACT_ATOMS: atom_id res chain seq x y z
N MET A 1 -12.49 -26.35 9.01
CA MET A 1 -12.08 -24.98 9.39
C MET A 1 -13.27 -24.27 10.04
N GLU A 2 -13.09 -23.62 11.20
CA GLU A 2 -14.21 -22.88 11.79
C GLU A 2 -14.35 -21.47 11.18
N TYR A 3 -13.29 -20.69 11.17
CA TYR A 3 -13.24 -19.33 10.63
C TYR A 3 -12.08 -19.21 9.64
N GLY A 4 -12.29 -18.54 8.53
CA GLY A 4 -11.19 -18.36 7.59
C GLY A 4 -11.55 -17.62 6.30
N LEU A 5 -10.55 -17.53 5.42
CA LEU A 5 -10.65 -16.98 4.08
C LEU A 5 -10.43 -18.08 3.05
N ILE A 6 -11.32 -18.13 2.05
CA ILE A 6 -11.15 -18.99 0.88
C ILE A 6 -10.87 -18.17 -0.38
N GLY A 7 -9.97 -18.66 -1.21
CA GLY A 7 -9.60 -18.08 -2.51
C GLY A 7 -8.73 -19.05 -3.30
N GLU A 8 -8.38 -18.70 -4.52
CA GLU A 8 -7.50 -19.55 -5.34
C GLU A 8 -6.02 -19.41 -4.93
N LYS A 9 -5.58 -18.18 -4.54
CA LYS A 9 -4.24 -17.87 -4.05
C LYS A 9 -4.32 -16.82 -2.95
N LEU A 10 -3.68 -17.08 -1.81
CA LEU A 10 -3.82 -16.27 -0.59
C LEU A 10 -2.47 -15.82 0.02
N GLY A 11 -1.34 -16.12 -0.63
CA GLY A 11 0.02 -16.01 -0.07
C GLY A 11 0.44 -14.66 0.53
N HIS A 12 -0.30 -13.57 0.31
CA HIS A 12 0.04 -12.22 0.83
C HIS A 12 -1.15 -11.56 1.56
N SER A 13 -2.10 -12.35 2.06
CA SER A 13 -3.28 -11.82 2.72
C SER A 13 -3.00 -11.36 4.15
N PHE A 14 -3.35 -10.13 4.49
CA PHE A 14 -3.33 -9.61 5.86
C PHE A 14 -4.59 -10.01 6.67
N SER A 15 -5.57 -10.67 6.05
CA SER A 15 -6.84 -11.00 6.70
C SER A 15 -6.66 -11.80 8.00
N LYS A 16 -5.76 -12.80 8.02
CA LYS A 16 -5.47 -13.58 9.23
C LYS A 16 -5.03 -12.68 10.39
N ILE A 17 -4.03 -11.84 10.16
CA ILE A 17 -3.49 -10.93 11.17
C ILE A 17 -4.59 -9.98 11.68
N ILE A 18 -5.40 -9.42 10.77
CA ILE A 18 -6.46 -8.47 11.12
C ILE A 18 -7.54 -9.15 11.96
N HIS A 19 -8.02 -10.34 11.57
CA HIS A 19 -9.03 -11.07 12.32
C HIS A 19 -8.54 -11.46 13.71
N GLU A 20 -7.31 -11.96 13.83
CA GLU A 20 -6.70 -12.37 15.11
C GLU A 20 -6.32 -11.17 16.00
N MET A 21 -6.17 -9.95 15.46
CA MET A 21 -6.04 -8.71 16.25
C MET A 21 -7.34 -8.25 16.90
N ILE A 22 -8.48 -8.64 16.32
CA ILE A 22 -9.79 -8.10 16.70
C ILE A 22 -10.61 -9.14 17.49
N ALA A 23 -10.47 -10.40 17.17
CA ALA A 23 -11.28 -11.50 17.71
C ALA A 23 -10.43 -12.65 18.23
N ASP A 24 -11.00 -13.41 19.16
CA ASP A 24 -10.38 -14.50 19.90
C ASP A 24 -10.57 -15.88 19.23
N TYR A 25 -10.45 -15.95 17.92
CA TYR A 25 -10.54 -17.21 17.18
C TYR A 25 -9.34 -17.38 16.23
N ILE A 26 -9.05 -18.63 15.88
CA ILE A 26 -8.06 -18.95 14.85
C ILE A 26 -8.69 -18.68 13.48
N TYR A 27 -8.03 -17.87 12.67
CA TYR A 27 -8.45 -17.56 11.31
C TYR A 27 -7.54 -18.24 10.30
N GLU A 28 -8.11 -19.16 9.53
CA GLU A 28 -7.35 -19.95 8.56
C GLU A 28 -7.38 -19.33 7.15
N LEU A 29 -6.27 -19.47 6.42
CA LEU A 29 -6.21 -19.16 4.99
C LEU A 29 -6.24 -20.48 4.23
N LYS A 30 -7.30 -20.72 3.45
CA LYS A 30 -7.49 -21.98 2.70
C LYS A 30 -7.56 -21.70 1.21
N GLU A 31 -6.46 -22.05 0.52
CA GLU A 31 -6.45 -22.04 -0.95
C GLU A 31 -7.27 -23.22 -1.47
N ILE A 32 -8.18 -22.95 -2.40
CA ILE A 32 -9.09 -23.93 -2.99
C ILE A 32 -8.95 -23.81 -4.52
N ALA A 33 -8.66 -24.92 -5.21
CA ALA A 33 -8.68 -24.96 -6.66
C ALA A 33 -10.13 -24.82 -7.18
N LYS A 34 -10.28 -24.33 -8.42
CA LYS A 34 -11.61 -24.11 -9.00
C LYS A 34 -12.49 -25.35 -9.00
N ASP A 35 -11.91 -26.50 -9.28
CA ASP A 35 -12.61 -27.78 -9.38
C ASP A 35 -13.02 -28.31 -7.98
N ASP A 36 -12.37 -27.85 -6.91
CA ASP A 36 -12.66 -28.27 -5.53
C ASP A 36 -13.70 -27.37 -4.84
N LEU A 37 -14.06 -26.22 -5.42
CA LEU A 37 -14.99 -25.28 -4.80
C LEU A 37 -16.37 -25.93 -4.53
N ASP A 38 -16.88 -26.70 -5.48
CA ASP A 38 -18.19 -27.36 -5.34
C ASP A 38 -18.23 -28.32 -4.15
N SER A 39 -17.24 -29.20 -4.05
CA SER A 39 -17.13 -30.14 -2.94
C SER A 39 -16.97 -29.44 -1.59
N PHE A 40 -16.16 -28.39 -1.52
CA PHE A 40 -15.97 -27.59 -0.31
C PHE A 40 -17.28 -26.90 0.12
N MET A 41 -17.98 -26.26 -0.78
CA MET A 41 -19.23 -25.54 -0.45
C MET A 41 -20.35 -26.50 -0.04
N LYS A 42 -20.44 -27.67 -0.67
CA LYS A 42 -21.42 -28.71 -0.32
C LYS A 42 -21.12 -29.40 1.01
N SER A 43 -19.88 -29.56 1.39
CA SER A 43 -19.51 -30.15 2.69
C SER A 43 -19.98 -29.28 3.86
N LYS A 44 -20.06 -27.96 3.67
CA LYS A 44 -20.44 -26.99 4.72
C LYS A 44 -19.61 -27.14 6.01
N ASP A 45 -18.37 -27.66 5.91
CA ASP A 45 -17.47 -27.88 7.04
C ASP A 45 -16.74 -26.62 7.46
N PHE A 46 -17.52 -25.60 7.82
CA PHE A 46 -17.04 -24.31 8.35
C PHE A 46 -18.19 -23.63 9.14
N LYS A 47 -17.83 -22.74 10.06
CA LYS A 47 -18.79 -21.85 10.75
C LYS A 47 -18.99 -20.55 9.98
N CYS A 48 -17.90 -19.84 9.73
CA CYS A 48 -17.93 -18.56 9.04
C CYS A 48 -16.71 -18.40 8.16
N ILE A 49 -16.91 -17.92 6.94
CA ILE A 49 -15.80 -17.70 6.00
C ILE A 49 -15.94 -16.38 5.27
N ASN A 50 -14.77 -15.79 4.97
CA ASN A 50 -14.68 -14.79 3.93
C ASN A 50 -14.30 -15.45 2.60
N VAL A 51 -14.71 -14.81 1.51
CA VAL A 51 -14.51 -15.30 0.14
C VAL A 51 -13.82 -14.21 -0.67
N THR A 52 -12.71 -14.57 -1.33
CA THR A 52 -12.00 -13.64 -2.22
C THR A 52 -11.95 -14.15 -3.67
N ILE A 53 -11.17 -13.51 -4.50
CA ILE A 53 -10.99 -13.83 -5.92
C ILE A 53 -10.58 -15.31 -6.09
N PRO A 54 -11.19 -16.02 -7.06
CA PRO A 54 -12.21 -15.58 -8.02
C PRO A 54 -13.64 -15.91 -7.59
N TYR A 55 -13.90 -16.34 -6.35
CA TYR A 55 -15.07 -17.07 -5.92
C TYR A 55 -16.28 -16.23 -5.48
N LYS A 56 -16.17 -14.90 -5.34
CA LYS A 56 -17.22 -14.01 -4.83
C LYS A 56 -18.58 -14.12 -5.56
N LYS A 57 -18.57 -14.50 -6.84
CA LYS A 57 -19.79 -14.81 -7.63
C LYS A 57 -20.09 -16.30 -7.65
N ALA A 58 -19.05 -17.14 -7.70
CA ALA A 58 -19.21 -18.59 -7.84
C ALA A 58 -19.88 -19.25 -6.62
N VAL A 59 -19.82 -18.61 -5.45
CA VAL A 59 -20.47 -19.14 -4.24
C VAL A 59 -21.97 -18.86 -4.15
N LEU A 60 -22.52 -17.96 -4.96
CA LEU A 60 -23.95 -17.58 -4.91
C LEU A 60 -24.93 -18.77 -5.01
N PRO A 61 -24.73 -19.77 -5.89
CA PRO A 61 -25.65 -20.90 -6.04
C PRO A 61 -25.75 -21.80 -4.79
N TYR A 62 -24.80 -21.72 -3.86
CA TYR A 62 -24.76 -22.55 -2.65
C TYR A 62 -25.48 -21.92 -1.45
N LEU A 63 -25.91 -20.65 -1.57
CA LEU A 63 -26.43 -19.87 -0.46
C LEU A 63 -27.95 -20.03 -0.32
N ASP A 64 -28.39 -20.30 0.90
CA ASP A 64 -29.81 -20.36 1.25
C ASP A 64 -30.42 -18.97 1.41
N PHE A 65 -29.60 -17.99 1.82
CA PHE A 65 -29.98 -16.59 1.98
C PHE A 65 -28.86 -15.66 1.54
N ILE A 66 -29.24 -14.56 0.91
CA ILE A 66 -28.30 -13.48 0.51
C ILE A 66 -28.89 -12.15 1.00
N SER A 67 -28.08 -11.33 1.67
CA SER A 67 -28.50 -10.00 2.13
C SER A 67 -28.91 -9.09 0.97
N GLU A 68 -29.77 -8.11 1.23
CA GLU A 68 -30.29 -7.23 0.19
C GLU A 68 -29.16 -6.43 -0.51
N GLU A 69 -28.13 -6.01 0.24
CA GLU A 69 -26.95 -5.34 -0.31
C GLU A 69 -26.17 -6.29 -1.23
N ALA A 70 -25.91 -7.52 -0.77
CA ALA A 70 -25.18 -8.50 -1.57
C ALA A 70 -25.96 -8.93 -2.82
N LYS A 71 -27.30 -8.98 -2.78
CA LYS A 71 -28.16 -9.21 -3.95
C LYS A 71 -28.02 -8.05 -4.96
N LYS A 72 -28.13 -6.81 -4.51
CA LYS A 72 -27.96 -5.62 -5.36
C LYS A 72 -26.59 -5.56 -6.01
N ILE A 73 -25.54 -5.96 -5.29
CA ILE A 73 -24.17 -6.00 -5.77
C ILE A 73 -23.96 -7.19 -6.71
N GLY A 74 -24.61 -8.32 -6.48
CA GLY A 74 -24.45 -9.55 -7.26
C GLY A 74 -23.17 -10.33 -6.94
N CYS A 75 -22.60 -10.15 -5.73
CA CYS A 75 -21.49 -10.96 -5.21
C CYS A 75 -21.44 -10.97 -3.68
N VAL A 76 -20.81 -12.01 -3.13
CA VAL A 76 -20.67 -12.28 -1.69
C VAL A 76 -19.20 -12.42 -1.34
N ASN A 77 -18.78 -11.81 -0.24
CA ASN A 77 -17.43 -11.98 0.32
C ASN A 77 -17.43 -12.54 1.75
N THR A 78 -18.62 -12.78 2.33
CA THR A 78 -18.76 -13.23 3.72
C THR A 78 -19.90 -14.22 3.80
N ILE A 79 -19.68 -15.42 4.35
CA ILE A 79 -20.66 -16.49 4.47
C ILE A 79 -20.68 -16.99 5.91
N ILE A 80 -21.89 -17.14 6.47
CA ILE A 80 -22.14 -17.71 7.78
C ILE A 80 -22.93 -19.01 7.60
N ASN A 81 -22.47 -20.08 8.21
CA ASN A 81 -23.20 -21.34 8.32
C ASN A 81 -23.96 -21.36 9.66
N LYS A 82 -25.27 -21.35 9.59
CA LYS A 82 -26.17 -21.52 10.75
C LYS A 82 -26.96 -22.82 10.56
N ASP A 83 -26.60 -23.84 11.30
CA ASP A 83 -27.26 -25.15 11.29
C ASP A 83 -27.42 -25.75 9.87
N GLY A 84 -26.35 -25.66 9.07
CA GLY A 84 -26.31 -26.15 7.70
C GLY A 84 -26.97 -25.25 6.66
N LYS A 85 -27.53 -24.09 7.04
CA LYS A 85 -27.98 -23.03 6.12
C LYS A 85 -26.92 -21.97 5.94
N LEU A 86 -26.63 -21.62 4.68
CA LEU A 86 -25.57 -20.67 4.32
C LEU A 86 -26.16 -19.27 4.05
N TYR A 87 -25.72 -18.29 4.81
CA TYR A 87 -26.12 -16.88 4.73
C TYR A 87 -24.98 -16.05 4.15
N GLY A 88 -25.22 -15.41 3.02
CA GLY A 88 -24.23 -14.60 2.28
C GLY A 88 -24.40 -13.11 2.47
N TYR A 89 -23.25 -12.41 2.67
CA TYR A 89 -23.17 -10.96 2.86
C TYR A 89 -22.05 -10.38 2.01
N ASN A 90 -22.05 -9.04 1.85
CA ASN A 90 -20.95 -8.33 1.22
C ASN A 90 -20.40 -7.23 2.15
N THR A 91 -19.35 -7.55 2.90
CA THR A 91 -18.72 -6.60 3.82
C THR A 91 -17.75 -5.65 3.12
N ASP A 92 -17.30 -5.93 1.88
CA ASP A 92 -16.52 -5.02 1.08
C ASP A 92 -17.26 -3.70 0.82
N TYR A 93 -18.60 -3.73 0.77
CA TYR A 93 -19.43 -2.53 0.64
C TYR A 93 -19.14 -1.52 1.76
N TYR A 94 -19.20 -1.96 3.00
CA TYR A 94 -18.92 -1.11 4.16
C TYR A 94 -17.46 -0.66 4.19
N GLY A 95 -16.54 -1.57 3.86
CA GLY A 95 -15.11 -1.26 3.80
C GLY A 95 -14.78 -0.16 2.80
N LEU A 96 -15.30 -0.27 1.58
CA LEU A 96 -15.06 0.73 0.54
C LEU A 96 -15.77 2.06 0.84
N LYS A 97 -17.00 2.00 1.37
CA LYS A 97 -17.73 3.21 1.77
C LYS A 97 -16.95 4.00 2.80
N LEU A 98 -16.49 3.36 3.87
CA LEU A 98 -15.71 4.01 4.92
C LEU A 98 -14.35 4.54 4.42
N LEU A 99 -13.68 3.83 3.50
CA LEU A 99 -12.44 4.32 2.89
C LEU A 99 -12.66 5.62 2.11
N ILE A 100 -13.73 5.71 1.32
CA ILE A 100 -14.08 6.93 0.58
C ILE A 100 -14.47 8.06 1.54
N GLU A 101 -15.32 7.78 2.51
CA GLU A 101 -15.78 8.78 3.51
C GLU A 101 -14.62 9.35 4.34
N LYS A 102 -13.62 8.52 4.68
CA LYS A 102 -12.39 8.93 5.40
C LYS A 102 -11.64 10.06 4.71
N GLN A 103 -11.68 10.13 3.38
CA GLN A 103 -11.02 11.21 2.62
C GLN A 103 -11.73 12.56 2.74
N ASN A 104 -12.96 12.61 3.27
CA ASN A 104 -13.77 13.83 3.36
C ASN A 104 -13.96 14.53 1.99
N VAL A 105 -14.13 13.76 0.91
CA VAL A 105 -14.47 14.25 -0.42
C VAL A 105 -15.97 14.08 -0.63
N ASN A 106 -16.69 15.19 -0.83
CA ASN A 106 -18.12 15.10 -1.17
C ASN A 106 -18.29 14.63 -2.62
N LEU A 107 -18.87 13.45 -2.80
CA LEU A 107 -19.13 12.84 -4.11
C LEU A 107 -20.55 13.08 -4.64
N GLU A 108 -21.42 13.72 -3.88
CA GLU A 108 -22.77 14.05 -4.33
C GLU A 108 -22.71 14.89 -5.62
N ASN A 109 -23.49 14.48 -6.62
CA ASN A 109 -23.54 15.12 -7.95
C ASN A 109 -22.19 15.15 -8.71
N LYS A 110 -21.20 14.29 -8.36
CA LYS A 110 -19.92 14.20 -9.04
C LYS A 110 -19.90 13.06 -10.07
N ASN A 111 -18.98 13.16 -11.02
CA ASN A 111 -18.68 12.10 -11.98
C ASN A 111 -17.52 11.24 -11.48
N VAL A 112 -17.70 9.94 -11.46
CA VAL A 112 -16.70 9.01 -10.94
C VAL A 112 -16.30 8.00 -11.99
N LEU A 113 -14.99 7.73 -12.09
CA LEU A 113 -14.41 6.72 -12.94
C LEU A 113 -14.07 5.48 -12.11
N VAL A 114 -14.65 4.33 -12.46
CA VAL A 114 -14.29 3.02 -11.91
C VAL A 114 -13.40 2.29 -12.90
N LEU A 115 -12.20 1.92 -12.48
CA LEU A 115 -11.26 1.13 -13.28
C LEU A 115 -11.49 -0.36 -13.01
N GLY A 116 -11.79 -1.14 -14.05
CA GLY A 116 -12.00 -2.58 -13.97
C GLY A 116 -13.47 -3.02 -13.97
N THR A 117 -13.69 -4.34 -14.18
CA THR A 117 -15.02 -4.97 -14.34
C THR A 117 -15.23 -6.19 -13.44
N GLY A 118 -14.35 -6.43 -12.46
CA GLY A 118 -14.42 -7.55 -11.51
C GLY A 118 -15.48 -7.39 -10.42
N GLY A 119 -15.53 -8.36 -9.49
CA GLY A 119 -16.49 -8.32 -8.37
C GLY A 119 -16.42 -7.05 -7.54
N THR A 120 -15.22 -6.54 -7.26
CA THR A 120 -15.04 -5.30 -6.48
C THR A 120 -15.57 -4.07 -7.22
N SER A 121 -15.58 -4.05 -8.58
CA SER A 121 -16.17 -2.94 -9.33
C SER A 121 -17.69 -2.87 -9.17
N LEU A 122 -18.36 -4.01 -8.95
CA LEU A 122 -19.80 -4.05 -8.65
C LEU A 122 -20.07 -3.43 -7.29
N THR A 123 -19.26 -3.77 -6.30
CA THR A 123 -19.32 -3.16 -4.95
C THR A 123 -19.08 -1.65 -5.05
N ALA A 124 -18.07 -1.21 -5.80
CA ALA A 124 -17.77 0.20 -5.99
C ALA A 124 -18.97 0.95 -6.60
N LYS A 125 -19.60 0.40 -7.64
CA LYS A 125 -20.79 1.02 -8.25
C LYS A 125 -21.97 1.12 -7.28
N ALA A 126 -22.18 0.14 -6.41
CA ALA A 126 -23.23 0.20 -5.41
C ALA A 126 -22.95 1.30 -4.37
N VAL A 127 -21.75 1.34 -3.81
CA VAL A 127 -21.33 2.39 -2.86
C VAL A 127 -21.46 3.78 -3.47
N LEU A 128 -20.97 3.98 -4.70
CA LEU A 128 -21.01 5.28 -5.37
C LEU A 128 -22.44 5.76 -5.65
N LYS A 129 -23.36 4.85 -5.98
CA LYS A 129 -24.79 5.18 -6.12
C LYS A 129 -25.38 5.68 -4.80
N ASP A 130 -25.07 5.00 -3.70
CA ASP A 130 -25.57 5.37 -2.37
C ASP A 130 -24.92 6.67 -1.83
N LEU A 131 -23.75 7.05 -2.35
CA LEU A 131 -23.11 8.35 -2.10
C LEU A 131 -23.62 9.49 -3.01
N GLY A 132 -24.65 9.25 -3.81
CA GLY A 132 -25.31 10.28 -4.63
C GLY A 132 -24.50 10.74 -5.85
N VAL A 133 -23.61 9.88 -6.37
CA VAL A 133 -22.80 10.17 -7.57
C VAL A 133 -23.71 10.39 -8.79
N SER A 134 -23.48 11.47 -9.54
CA SER A 134 -24.27 11.80 -10.73
C SER A 134 -24.08 10.80 -11.86
N LYS A 135 -22.83 10.48 -12.18
CA LYS A 135 -22.50 9.55 -13.26
C LYS A 135 -21.30 8.66 -12.90
N ILE A 136 -21.44 7.38 -13.16
CA ILE A 136 -20.38 6.39 -13.00
C ILE A 136 -19.92 5.96 -14.40
N TYR A 137 -18.69 6.31 -14.73
CA TYR A 137 -17.99 5.79 -15.90
C TYR A 137 -17.22 4.54 -15.51
N GLN A 138 -17.19 3.52 -16.34
CA GLN A 138 -16.44 2.30 -16.08
C GLN A 138 -15.47 2.03 -17.23
N ALA A 139 -14.18 1.91 -16.90
CA ALA A 139 -13.15 1.65 -17.90
C ALA A 139 -12.71 0.18 -17.89
N SER A 140 -12.47 -0.36 -19.08
CA SER A 140 -11.99 -1.72 -19.30
C SER A 140 -11.04 -1.81 -20.50
N ARG A 141 -10.22 -2.87 -20.52
CA ARG A 141 -9.43 -3.25 -21.71
C ARG A 141 -10.30 -3.89 -22.80
N LYS A 142 -11.48 -4.37 -22.43
CA LYS A 142 -12.44 -4.95 -23.36
C LYS A 142 -13.40 -3.86 -23.85
N SER A 143 -13.65 -3.83 -25.14
CA SER A 143 -14.69 -2.98 -25.73
C SER A 143 -16.02 -3.71 -25.60
N GLU A 144 -16.85 -3.29 -24.66
CA GLU A 144 -18.20 -3.79 -24.41
C GLU A 144 -19.14 -2.59 -24.22
N ASP A 145 -20.44 -2.77 -24.53
CA ASP A 145 -21.44 -1.70 -24.39
C ASP A 145 -21.48 -1.15 -22.94
N GLY A 146 -21.43 0.17 -22.84
CA GLY A 146 -21.43 0.88 -21.55
C GLY A 146 -20.06 0.98 -20.88
N LEU A 147 -18.99 0.42 -21.47
CA LEU A 147 -17.61 0.57 -21.01
C LEU A 147 -16.85 1.57 -21.88
N ILE A 148 -15.93 2.30 -21.26
CA ILE A 148 -15.03 3.21 -21.98
C ILE A 148 -13.61 2.62 -22.05
N SER A 149 -12.91 2.90 -23.13
CA SER A 149 -11.51 2.48 -23.27
C SER A 149 -10.59 3.33 -22.39
N TYR A 150 -9.43 2.80 -22.02
CA TYR A 150 -8.42 3.58 -21.26
C TYR A 150 -7.84 4.76 -22.05
N SER A 151 -7.94 4.78 -23.38
CA SER A 151 -7.55 5.93 -24.21
C SER A 151 -8.55 7.08 -24.11
N ASP A 152 -9.83 6.76 -23.93
CA ASP A 152 -10.93 7.72 -24.05
C ASP A 152 -11.34 8.35 -22.73
N ILE A 153 -10.89 7.80 -21.58
CA ILE A 153 -11.25 8.29 -20.25
C ILE A 153 -10.97 9.77 -20.02
N TYR A 154 -9.96 10.31 -20.69
CA TYR A 154 -9.55 11.71 -20.57
C TYR A 154 -10.48 12.70 -21.29
N ASN A 155 -11.42 12.20 -22.11
CA ASN A 155 -12.45 13.00 -22.78
C ASN A 155 -13.65 13.31 -21.87
N TYR A 156 -13.67 12.72 -20.67
CA TYR A 156 -14.76 12.89 -19.70
C TYR A 156 -14.32 13.78 -18.54
N ASP A 157 -15.26 14.55 -18.02
CA ASP A 157 -15.05 15.34 -16.80
C ASP A 157 -15.19 14.43 -15.57
N ILE A 158 -14.06 13.94 -15.07
CA ILE A 158 -13.96 13.01 -13.94
C ILE A 158 -13.54 13.78 -12.69
N ASN A 159 -14.29 13.59 -11.61
CA ASN A 159 -14.03 14.22 -10.32
C ASN A 159 -13.42 13.26 -9.29
N TYR A 160 -13.61 11.95 -9.46
CA TYR A 160 -13.06 10.94 -8.55
C TYR A 160 -12.76 9.64 -9.28
N ILE A 161 -11.76 8.91 -8.81
CA ILE A 161 -11.35 7.64 -9.41
C ILE A 161 -11.36 6.54 -8.35
N VAL A 162 -11.92 5.36 -8.69
CA VAL A 162 -11.84 4.14 -7.89
C VAL A 162 -11.15 3.06 -8.71
N ASN A 163 -9.92 2.70 -8.34
CA ASN A 163 -9.25 1.55 -8.96
C ASN A 163 -9.69 0.26 -8.29
N THR A 164 -10.31 -0.63 -9.07
CA THR A 164 -10.73 -1.97 -8.64
C THR A 164 -10.00 -3.08 -9.39
N THR A 165 -8.92 -2.74 -10.10
CA THR A 165 -8.07 -3.68 -10.84
C THR A 165 -6.88 -4.13 -9.99
N PRO A 166 -6.19 -5.21 -10.34
CA PRO A 166 -4.95 -5.61 -9.68
C PRO A 166 -3.70 -4.90 -10.23
N VAL A 167 -3.83 -3.92 -11.14
CA VAL A 167 -2.68 -3.23 -11.74
C VAL A 167 -2.05 -2.28 -10.73
N GLY A 168 -0.75 -2.44 -10.53
CA GLY A 168 0.00 -1.75 -9.46
C GLY A 168 0.19 -2.59 -8.19
N MET A 169 -0.37 -3.82 -8.14
CA MET A 169 -0.13 -4.78 -7.06
C MET A 169 1.19 -5.55 -7.30
N TYR A 170 1.86 -5.96 -6.23
CA TYR A 170 3.00 -6.87 -6.35
C TYR A 170 2.62 -8.18 -7.06
N PRO A 171 3.53 -8.75 -7.90
CA PRO A 171 4.90 -8.29 -8.17
C PRO A 171 5.02 -7.15 -9.19
N ASN A 172 3.93 -6.79 -9.92
CA ASN A 172 3.94 -5.82 -11.02
C ASN A 172 3.57 -4.40 -10.54
N ASN A 173 4.17 -3.99 -9.43
CA ASN A 173 3.87 -2.73 -8.74
C ASN A 173 4.24 -1.45 -9.52
N LEU A 174 5.00 -1.57 -10.60
CA LEU A 174 5.37 -0.44 -11.46
C LEU A 174 4.33 -0.15 -12.55
N ASP A 175 3.43 -1.09 -12.82
CA ASP A 175 2.41 -0.95 -13.85
C ASP A 175 1.42 0.17 -13.50
N LYS A 176 1.03 0.94 -14.51
CA LYS A 176 0.04 2.01 -14.44
C LYS A 176 -1.01 1.86 -15.51
N LEU A 177 -2.27 2.08 -15.18
CA LEU A 177 -3.38 2.08 -16.12
C LEU A 177 -3.66 3.45 -16.74
N ILE A 178 -3.41 4.51 -15.98
CA ILE A 178 -3.83 5.87 -16.31
C ILE A 178 -2.78 6.89 -15.85
N GLU A 179 -2.82 8.06 -16.47
CA GLU A 179 -2.04 9.24 -16.10
C GLU A 179 -2.92 10.21 -15.30
N VAL A 180 -2.76 10.24 -13.98
CA VAL A 180 -3.59 11.04 -13.05
C VAL A 180 -3.55 12.53 -13.41
N SER A 181 -2.40 13.04 -13.83
CA SER A 181 -2.18 14.45 -14.20
C SER A 181 -3.02 14.96 -15.38
N LYS A 182 -3.59 14.04 -16.17
CA LYS A 182 -4.46 14.41 -17.31
C LYS A 182 -5.89 14.77 -16.92
N PHE A 183 -6.29 14.47 -15.68
CA PHE A 183 -7.64 14.81 -15.17
C PHE A 183 -7.62 16.21 -14.52
N LYS A 184 -8.31 17.17 -15.11
CA LYS A 184 -8.26 18.59 -14.70
C LYS A 184 -9.02 18.87 -13.41
N ASN A 185 -10.12 18.15 -13.16
CA ASN A 185 -11.07 18.42 -12.08
C ASN A 185 -11.12 17.32 -11.03
N LEU A 186 -10.02 16.54 -10.90
CA LEU A 186 -9.95 15.44 -9.97
C LEU A 186 -9.82 15.94 -8.52
N LEU A 187 -10.74 15.49 -7.67
CA LEU A 187 -10.81 15.84 -6.24
C LEU A 187 -10.12 14.78 -5.37
N GLY A 188 -10.15 13.53 -5.83
CA GLY A 188 -9.54 12.43 -5.10
C GLY A 188 -9.55 11.13 -5.88
N LEU A 189 -8.85 10.13 -5.32
CA LEU A 189 -8.84 8.77 -5.83
C LEU A 189 -8.70 7.75 -4.70
N THR A 190 -9.23 6.56 -4.93
CA THR A 190 -9.11 5.41 -4.04
C THR A 190 -8.62 4.21 -4.84
N ASP A 191 -7.63 3.53 -4.32
CA ASP A 191 -7.17 2.24 -4.83
C ASP A 191 -7.55 1.12 -3.85
N VAL A 192 -8.18 0.05 -4.31
CA VAL A 192 -8.52 -1.09 -3.43
C VAL A 192 -7.32 -1.97 -3.12
N ILE A 193 -6.18 -1.75 -3.77
CA ILE A 193 -4.93 -2.46 -3.50
C ILE A 193 -4.37 -1.99 -2.16
N TYR A 194 -3.97 -2.94 -1.32
CA TYR A 194 -3.35 -2.71 -0.01
C TYR A 194 -1.91 -3.22 0.09
N ASN A 195 -1.43 -3.91 -0.93
CA ASN A 195 -0.06 -4.43 -1.02
C ASN A 195 0.49 -4.21 -2.45
N PRO A 196 1.29 -3.16 -2.67
CA PRO A 196 1.87 -2.24 -1.68
C PRO A 196 0.84 -1.40 -0.92
N LEU A 197 1.27 -0.77 0.19
CA LEU A 197 0.43 0.14 0.99
C LEU A 197 -0.06 1.34 0.14
N ASN A 198 0.82 1.86 -0.72
CA ASN A 198 0.54 2.90 -1.70
C ASN A 198 0.96 2.41 -3.08
N THR A 199 0.02 2.29 -4.01
CA THR A 199 0.35 2.04 -5.41
C THR A 199 0.91 3.30 -6.08
N ASN A 200 1.55 3.16 -7.24
CA ASN A 200 1.97 4.32 -8.02
C ASN A 200 0.81 5.26 -8.38
N LEU A 201 -0.41 4.72 -8.53
CA LEU A 201 -1.62 5.52 -8.73
C LEU A 201 -1.91 6.44 -7.53
N VAL A 202 -1.82 5.89 -6.32
CA VAL A 202 -1.99 6.65 -5.06
C VAL A 202 -0.89 7.69 -4.91
N LEU A 203 0.38 7.31 -5.17
CA LEU A 203 1.52 8.23 -5.07
C LEU A 203 1.45 9.37 -6.09
N ASP A 204 0.98 9.11 -7.31
CA ASP A 204 0.75 10.17 -8.31
C ASP A 204 -0.34 11.16 -7.82
N GLY A 205 -1.40 10.67 -7.18
CA GLY A 205 -2.43 11.51 -6.58
C GLY A 205 -1.88 12.39 -5.46
N ILE A 206 -1.09 11.82 -4.55
CA ILE A 206 -0.42 12.54 -3.46
C ILE A 206 0.54 13.61 -4.03
N GLU A 207 1.34 13.28 -5.05
CA GLU A 207 2.29 14.24 -5.68
C GLU A 207 1.55 15.43 -6.32
N LEU A 208 0.32 15.20 -6.81
CA LEU A 208 -0.54 16.25 -7.37
C LEU A 208 -1.36 17.02 -6.32
N GLY A 209 -1.23 16.67 -5.03
CA GLY A 209 -1.93 17.33 -3.93
C GLY A 209 -3.43 16.99 -3.84
N ILE A 210 -3.88 15.92 -4.49
CA ILE A 210 -5.26 15.43 -4.37
C ILE A 210 -5.37 14.38 -3.26
N LYS A 211 -6.58 14.17 -2.74
CA LYS A 211 -6.85 13.12 -1.76
C LYS A 211 -6.67 11.74 -2.39
N ALA A 212 -5.78 10.92 -1.86
CA ALA A 212 -5.48 9.61 -2.43
C ALA A 212 -5.15 8.60 -1.32
N ASP A 213 -5.83 7.45 -1.32
CA ASP A 213 -5.63 6.39 -0.33
C ASP A 213 -5.61 5.00 -0.97
N GLY A 214 -4.77 4.12 -0.42
CA GLY A 214 -4.73 2.69 -0.72
C GLY A 214 -5.75 1.88 0.09
N GLY A 215 -5.89 0.60 -0.25
CA GLY A 215 -6.97 -0.28 0.21
C GLY A 215 -6.84 -0.84 1.63
N LEU A 216 -5.78 -0.52 2.39
CA LEU A 216 -5.57 -1.11 3.72
C LEU A 216 -6.73 -0.79 4.68
N TYR A 217 -7.23 0.45 4.68
CA TYR A 217 -8.36 0.85 5.52
C TYR A 217 -9.64 0.08 5.15
N MET A 218 -9.92 -0.07 3.85
CA MET A 218 -11.02 -0.90 3.35
C MET A 218 -10.90 -2.36 3.82
N LEU A 219 -9.69 -2.92 3.74
CA LEU A 219 -9.43 -4.31 4.15
C LEU A 219 -9.73 -4.53 5.64
N ILE A 220 -9.37 -3.59 6.50
CA ILE A 220 -9.62 -3.67 7.94
C ILE A 220 -11.10 -3.45 8.22
N ALA A 221 -11.71 -2.44 7.63
CA ALA A 221 -13.12 -2.13 7.85
C ALA A 221 -14.03 -3.31 7.45
N GLN A 222 -13.82 -3.93 6.27
CA GLN A 222 -14.60 -5.10 5.87
C GLN A 222 -14.41 -6.29 6.83
N ALA A 223 -13.21 -6.47 7.42
CA ALA A 223 -12.96 -7.52 8.40
C ALA A 223 -13.70 -7.25 9.72
N VAL A 224 -13.70 -6.00 10.20
CA VAL A 224 -14.51 -5.60 11.39
C VAL A 224 -15.97 -5.92 11.16
N TYR A 225 -16.53 -5.58 9.99
CA TYR A 225 -17.93 -5.91 9.66
C TYR A 225 -18.17 -7.41 9.52
N ALA A 226 -17.22 -8.18 8.98
CA ALA A 226 -17.31 -9.64 8.94
C ALA A 226 -17.33 -10.23 10.37
N ILE A 227 -16.49 -9.74 11.28
CA ILE A 227 -16.43 -10.18 12.67
C ILE A 227 -17.72 -9.85 13.42
N LYS A 228 -18.32 -8.66 13.20
CA LYS A 228 -19.65 -8.34 13.74
C LYS A 228 -20.67 -9.41 13.37
N LEU A 229 -20.69 -9.82 12.10
CA LEU A 229 -21.58 -10.86 11.60
C LEU A 229 -21.23 -12.25 12.16
N PHE A 230 -19.94 -12.63 12.21
CA PHE A 230 -19.47 -13.93 12.68
C PHE A 230 -19.80 -14.19 14.15
N LYS A 231 -19.59 -13.17 14.98
CA LYS A 231 -19.78 -13.27 16.44
C LYS A 231 -21.14 -12.75 16.91
N ASN A 232 -21.93 -12.14 16.01
CA ASN A 232 -23.17 -11.43 16.32
C ASN A 232 -22.99 -10.42 17.46
N ILE A 233 -21.97 -9.55 17.32
CA ILE A 233 -21.60 -8.50 18.29
C ILE A 233 -21.51 -7.15 17.64
N GLU A 234 -21.64 -6.08 18.41
CA GLU A 234 -21.32 -4.73 17.96
C GLU A 234 -19.84 -4.40 18.23
N ILE A 235 -19.18 -3.80 17.26
CA ILE A 235 -17.80 -3.29 17.36
C ILE A 235 -17.82 -1.83 16.87
N PRO A 236 -17.39 -0.86 17.69
CA PRO A 236 -17.34 0.54 17.30
C PRO A 236 -16.39 0.77 16.10
N ASN A 237 -16.73 1.73 15.22
CA ASN A 237 -15.85 2.06 14.07
C ASN A 237 -14.46 2.57 14.51
N LEU A 238 -14.34 3.17 15.68
CA LEU A 238 -13.06 3.54 16.28
C LEU A 238 -12.04 2.38 16.32
N LYS A 239 -12.55 1.11 16.43
CA LYS A 239 -11.68 -0.08 16.36
C LYS A 239 -11.00 -0.23 15.00
N ILE A 240 -11.62 0.27 13.92
CA ILE A 240 -11.01 0.25 12.58
C ILE A 240 -9.77 1.15 12.55
N ASP A 241 -9.87 2.36 13.11
CA ASP A 241 -8.76 3.31 13.19
C ASP A 241 -7.61 2.79 14.06
N GLU A 242 -7.94 2.19 15.21
CA GLU A 242 -6.97 1.57 16.10
C GLU A 242 -6.18 0.45 15.40
N VAL A 243 -6.87 -0.47 14.74
CA VAL A 243 -6.24 -1.59 14.02
C VAL A 243 -5.46 -1.08 12.79
N TYR A 244 -5.99 -0.08 12.08
CA TYR A 244 -5.32 0.54 10.93
C TYR A 244 -3.99 1.15 11.34
N ASN A 245 -3.97 1.99 12.37
CA ASN A 245 -2.76 2.65 12.84
C ASN A 245 -1.73 1.62 13.33
N LYS A 246 -2.17 0.61 14.08
CA LYS A 246 -1.29 -0.47 14.57
C LYS A 246 -0.68 -1.26 13.41
N LEU A 247 -1.50 -1.71 12.45
CA LEU A 247 -1.03 -2.52 11.34
C LEU A 247 -0.15 -1.71 10.36
N LEU A 248 -0.49 -0.43 10.14
CA LEU A 248 0.33 0.47 9.34
C LEU A 248 1.72 0.63 9.95
N LYS A 249 1.81 0.95 11.25
CA LYS A 249 3.09 1.02 11.98
C LYS A 249 3.90 -0.28 11.87
N GLU A 250 3.22 -1.42 12.01
CA GLU A 250 3.88 -2.73 11.94
C GLU A 250 4.42 -3.02 10.53
N LYS A 251 3.62 -2.77 9.49
CA LYS A 251 3.97 -3.16 8.10
C LYS A 251 4.81 -2.13 7.36
N GLN A 252 4.69 -0.86 7.71
CA GLN A 252 5.40 0.22 7.02
C GLN A 252 6.91 0.15 7.26
N ASN A 253 7.70 0.33 6.21
CA ASN A 253 9.15 0.49 6.29
C ASN A 253 9.49 1.89 6.80
N ILE A 254 10.59 2.01 7.52
CA ILE A 254 11.20 3.29 7.89
C ILE A 254 12.40 3.52 6.97
N VAL A 255 12.34 4.53 6.15
CA VAL A 255 13.38 4.81 5.15
C VAL A 255 14.15 6.07 5.53
N LEU A 256 15.44 5.91 5.81
CA LEU A 256 16.31 7.02 6.17
C LEU A 256 17.02 7.54 4.93
N ILE A 257 16.76 8.80 4.58
CA ILE A 257 17.46 9.53 3.52
C ILE A 257 18.28 10.70 4.08
N GLY A 258 19.25 11.18 3.35
CA GLY A 258 20.08 12.33 3.75
C GLY A 258 21.49 12.27 3.21
N MET A 259 22.26 13.33 3.45
CA MET A 259 23.63 13.46 2.98
C MET A 259 24.55 12.33 3.48
N PRO A 260 25.60 11.99 2.74
CA PRO A 260 26.67 11.16 3.28
C PRO A 260 27.19 11.71 4.64
N SER A 261 27.48 10.82 5.57
CA SER A 261 27.96 11.16 6.93
C SER A 261 26.93 11.89 7.84
N CYS A 262 25.64 11.96 7.47
CA CYS A 262 24.63 12.56 8.34
C CYS A 262 24.13 11.63 9.48
N GLY A 263 24.65 10.41 9.62
CA GLY A 263 24.36 9.51 10.74
C GLY A 263 23.30 8.43 10.47
N LYS A 264 22.78 8.26 9.24
CA LYS A 264 21.73 7.30 8.90
C LYS A 264 21.96 5.88 9.40
N SER A 265 23.13 5.29 9.11
CA SER A 265 23.44 3.91 9.49
C SER A 265 23.56 3.73 11.01
N THR A 266 24.01 4.75 11.74
CA THR A 266 24.03 4.75 13.22
C THR A 266 22.62 4.80 13.79
N ILE A 267 21.81 5.75 13.28
CA ILE A 267 20.41 5.90 13.67
C ILE A 267 19.62 4.63 13.35
N ALA A 268 19.81 4.03 12.16
CA ALA A 268 19.15 2.79 11.77
C ALA A 268 19.40 1.65 12.76
N LYS A 269 20.65 1.43 13.16
CA LYS A 269 21.03 0.39 14.14
C LYS A 269 20.41 0.59 15.51
N GLU A 270 20.25 1.82 15.93
CA GLU A 270 19.62 2.11 17.21
C GLU A 270 18.10 1.97 17.14
N LEU A 271 17.47 2.41 16.05
CA LEU A 271 16.04 2.17 15.79
C LEU A 271 15.70 0.67 15.68
N GLU A 272 16.61 -0.17 15.14
CA GLU A 272 16.44 -1.63 15.11
C GLU A 272 16.18 -2.20 16.52
N LYS A 273 17.01 -1.80 17.49
CA LYS A 273 16.89 -2.28 18.87
C LYS A 273 15.58 -1.84 19.54
N ARG A 274 15.10 -0.62 19.21
CA ARG A 274 13.93 -0.04 19.84
C ARG A 274 12.61 -0.43 19.19
N LEU A 275 12.61 -0.65 17.86
CA LEU A 275 11.38 -0.90 17.09
C LEU A 275 11.22 -2.38 16.67
N ASN A 276 12.21 -3.22 16.95
CA ASN A 276 12.24 -4.64 16.56
C ASN A 276 11.96 -4.82 15.04
N LYS A 277 12.57 -3.98 14.21
CA LYS A 277 12.52 -4.04 12.74
C LYS A 277 13.93 -4.28 12.20
N ALA A 278 14.08 -5.23 11.24
CA ALA A 278 15.38 -5.52 10.65
C ALA A 278 15.95 -4.33 9.85
N VAL A 279 17.26 -4.09 9.99
CA VAL A 279 17.96 -3.00 9.28
C VAL A 279 18.64 -3.51 8.03
N TYR A 280 18.46 -2.78 6.92
CA TYR A 280 19.20 -2.96 5.68
C TYR A 280 19.83 -1.64 5.25
N ASP A 281 21.13 -1.66 4.92
CA ASP A 281 21.82 -0.53 4.34
C ASP A 281 21.99 -0.78 2.83
N SER A 282 21.42 0.09 2.00
CA SER A 282 21.39 -0.10 0.55
C SER A 282 22.78 -0.13 -0.08
N ASP A 283 23.73 0.67 0.46
CA ASP A 283 25.11 0.67 -0.04
C ASP A 283 25.79 -0.69 0.24
N THR A 284 25.56 -1.26 1.44
CA THR A 284 26.06 -2.60 1.81
C THR A 284 25.46 -3.68 0.92
N GLU A 285 24.15 -3.62 0.63
CA GLU A 285 23.51 -4.60 -0.27
C GLU A 285 24.03 -4.50 -1.71
N VAL A 286 24.31 -3.28 -2.20
CA VAL A 286 24.96 -3.10 -3.50
C VAL A 286 26.36 -3.74 -3.48
N GLU A 287 27.20 -3.46 -2.47
CA GLU A 287 28.56 -4.02 -2.37
C GLU A 287 28.54 -5.56 -2.30
N ARG A 288 27.53 -6.15 -1.65
CA ARG A 288 27.34 -7.61 -1.62
C ARG A 288 27.08 -8.19 -3.01
N ILE A 289 26.27 -7.49 -3.84
CA ILE A 289 25.95 -7.95 -5.22
C ILE A 289 27.15 -7.81 -6.15
N ILE A 290 27.86 -6.68 -6.08
CA ILE A 290 28.99 -6.39 -6.98
C ILE A 290 30.29 -7.05 -6.53
N ASN A 291 30.34 -7.64 -5.34
CA ASN A 291 31.47 -8.30 -4.71
C ASN A 291 32.75 -7.42 -4.68
N THR A 292 32.58 -6.12 -4.53
CA THR A 292 33.66 -5.13 -4.38
C THR A 292 33.13 -3.85 -3.77
N THR A 293 33.98 -2.87 -3.46
CA THR A 293 33.51 -1.57 -2.97
C THR A 293 32.84 -0.75 -4.07
N ILE A 294 31.84 0.06 -3.71
CA ILE A 294 31.18 1.00 -4.62
C ILE A 294 32.19 1.90 -5.31
N SER A 295 33.23 2.33 -4.55
CA SER A 295 34.31 3.17 -5.09
C SER A 295 35.05 2.50 -6.25
N ASN A 296 35.45 1.25 -6.07
CA ASN A 296 36.17 0.48 -7.11
C ASN A 296 35.27 0.20 -8.30
N PHE A 297 34.01 -0.16 -8.03
CA PHE A 297 33.02 -0.44 -9.07
C PHE A 297 32.77 0.77 -9.97
N ILE A 298 32.57 1.96 -9.38
CA ILE A 298 32.37 3.20 -10.14
C ILE A 298 33.58 3.52 -11.02
N LYS A 299 34.80 3.34 -10.51
CA LYS A 299 36.03 3.57 -11.29
C LYS A 299 36.14 2.66 -12.50
N SER A 300 35.73 1.39 -12.37
CA SER A 300 35.87 0.39 -13.43
C SER A 300 34.66 0.36 -14.38
N ASN A 301 33.45 0.62 -13.90
CA ASN A 301 32.19 0.40 -14.64
C ASN A 301 31.36 1.67 -14.83
N GLY A 302 31.76 2.78 -14.20
CA GLY A 302 31.05 4.07 -14.28
C GLY A 302 29.87 4.21 -13.32
N GLU A 303 29.48 5.46 -13.05
CA GLU A 303 28.39 5.77 -12.11
C GLU A 303 27.01 5.27 -12.59
N THR A 304 26.75 5.30 -13.90
CA THR A 304 25.46 4.86 -14.47
C THR A 304 25.17 3.38 -14.14
N ASN A 305 26.16 2.51 -14.29
CA ASN A 305 26.02 1.09 -13.97
C ASN A 305 25.80 0.86 -12.47
N PHE A 306 26.53 1.61 -11.62
CA PHE A 306 26.27 1.61 -10.17
C PHE A 306 24.83 1.98 -9.86
N ARG A 307 24.31 3.09 -10.46
CA ARG A 307 22.93 3.54 -10.22
C ARG A 307 21.87 2.52 -10.66
N ASN A 308 22.15 1.73 -11.70
CA ASN A 308 21.24 0.66 -12.12
C ASN A 308 21.17 -0.44 -11.06
N ILE A 309 22.31 -0.83 -10.48
CA ILE A 309 22.35 -1.82 -9.40
C ILE A 309 21.70 -1.26 -8.13
N GLU A 310 22.00 -0.01 -7.77
CA GLU A 310 21.36 0.69 -6.65
C GLU A 310 19.82 0.65 -6.80
N SER A 311 19.30 0.96 -7.99
CA SER A 311 17.84 0.94 -8.24
C SER A 311 17.25 -0.46 -8.09
N SER A 312 17.94 -1.50 -8.56
CA SER A 312 17.50 -2.89 -8.39
C SER A 312 17.49 -3.32 -6.91
N VAL A 313 18.48 -2.91 -6.12
CA VAL A 313 18.52 -3.14 -4.67
C VAL A 313 17.36 -2.44 -3.98
N ILE A 314 17.13 -1.17 -4.29
CA ILE A 314 16.02 -0.38 -3.74
C ILE A 314 14.67 -1.02 -4.07
N GLU A 315 14.46 -1.45 -5.32
CA GLU A 315 13.23 -2.14 -5.72
C GLU A 315 13.01 -3.41 -4.88
N ASN A 316 14.04 -4.23 -4.69
CA ASN A 316 13.92 -5.46 -3.91
C ASN A 316 13.66 -5.23 -2.42
N LEU A 317 14.31 -4.23 -1.80
CA LEU A 317 14.07 -3.87 -0.41
C LEU A 317 12.66 -3.27 -0.22
N SER A 318 12.21 -2.45 -1.17
CA SER A 318 10.91 -1.78 -1.12
C SER A 318 9.71 -2.75 -1.18
N LYS A 319 9.88 -3.93 -1.78
CA LYS A 319 8.85 -4.98 -1.83
C LYS A 319 8.61 -5.68 -0.48
N GLN A 320 9.53 -5.52 0.45
CA GLN A 320 9.43 -6.09 1.79
C GLN A 320 8.72 -5.12 2.74
N ASN A 321 8.27 -5.64 3.87
CA ASN A 321 7.56 -4.87 4.89
C ASN A 321 8.32 -4.92 6.21
N SER A 322 8.06 -3.97 7.09
CA SER A 322 8.61 -3.94 8.45
C SER A 322 10.13 -3.80 8.54
N LEU A 323 10.75 -3.11 7.58
CA LEU A 323 12.19 -2.86 7.54
C LEU A 323 12.54 -1.44 7.98
N ILE A 324 13.79 -1.27 8.41
CA ILE A 324 14.48 0.03 8.46
C ILE A 324 15.50 0.01 7.31
N ILE A 325 15.34 0.93 6.36
CA ILE A 325 16.18 1.02 5.17
C ILE A 325 17.05 2.28 5.28
N SER A 326 18.35 2.09 5.54
CA SER A 326 19.36 3.17 5.44
C SER A 326 19.80 3.28 3.99
N THR A 327 19.62 4.45 3.36
CA THR A 327 19.92 4.60 1.93
C THR A 327 21.23 5.28 1.64
N GLY A 328 21.81 4.99 0.46
CA GLY A 328 22.89 5.77 -0.11
C GLY A 328 22.47 7.23 -0.34
N GLY A 329 23.41 8.19 -0.14
CA GLY A 329 23.09 9.62 -0.27
C GLY A 329 22.69 10.09 -1.68
N GLY A 330 22.76 9.22 -2.69
CA GLY A 330 22.36 9.52 -4.07
C GLY A 330 21.06 8.89 -4.51
N VAL A 331 20.38 8.11 -3.64
CA VAL A 331 19.14 7.39 -3.95
C VAL A 331 18.04 8.30 -4.49
N ILE A 332 17.99 9.54 -3.99
CA ILE A 332 16.99 10.56 -4.35
C ILE A 332 17.14 11.11 -5.78
N LEU A 333 18.24 10.83 -6.46
CA LEU A 333 18.51 11.34 -7.82
C LEU A 333 17.67 10.61 -8.89
N ARG A 334 17.12 9.45 -8.56
CA ARG A 334 16.20 8.72 -9.42
C ARG A 334 14.79 8.71 -8.83
N LYS A 335 13.85 9.30 -9.57
CA LYS A 335 12.44 9.38 -9.13
C LYS A 335 11.85 8.00 -8.86
N GLU A 336 12.17 7.01 -9.70
CA GLU A 336 11.71 5.62 -9.55
C GLU A 336 12.14 4.98 -8.24
N ASN A 337 13.34 5.28 -7.73
CA ASN A 337 13.78 4.80 -6.42
C ASN A 337 12.89 5.34 -5.31
N MET A 338 12.56 6.63 -5.38
CA MET A 338 11.73 7.27 -4.36
C MET A 338 10.28 6.78 -4.41
N PHE A 339 9.74 6.50 -5.60
CA PHE A 339 8.43 5.87 -5.74
C PHE A 339 8.42 4.46 -5.16
N ASN A 340 9.42 3.63 -5.47
CA ASN A 340 9.56 2.30 -4.89
C ASN A 340 9.61 2.37 -3.35
N LEU A 341 10.44 3.25 -2.79
CA LEU A 341 10.56 3.41 -1.33
C LEU A 341 9.26 3.89 -0.68
N LYS A 342 8.53 4.81 -1.32
CA LYS A 342 7.25 5.35 -0.82
C LYS A 342 6.08 4.37 -0.90
N GLN A 343 6.17 3.32 -1.71
CA GLN A 343 5.09 2.33 -1.82
C GLN A 343 4.78 1.65 -0.48
N ASN A 344 5.82 1.31 0.29
CA ASN A 344 5.67 0.70 1.62
C ASN A 344 6.37 1.48 2.73
N GLY A 345 7.03 2.59 2.43
CA GLY A 345 7.92 3.28 3.36
C GLY A 345 7.48 4.69 3.74
N LEU A 346 7.76 5.04 4.98
CA LEU A 346 7.76 6.41 5.50
C LEU A 346 9.18 6.97 5.33
N ILE A 347 9.32 8.05 4.59
CA ILE A 347 10.61 8.64 4.26
C ILE A 347 11.00 9.67 5.32
N ILE A 348 12.07 9.39 6.05
CA ILE A 348 12.62 10.29 7.08
C ILE A 348 13.92 10.90 6.56
N PHE A 349 13.93 12.20 6.39
CA PHE A 349 15.15 12.94 6.07
C PHE A 349 15.91 13.28 7.35
N ILE A 350 17.14 12.77 7.46
CA ILE A 350 18.09 13.12 8.52
C ILE A 350 18.86 14.37 8.08
N ASP A 351 18.40 15.53 8.54
CA ASP A 351 18.96 16.84 8.20
C ASP A 351 20.10 17.20 9.15
N ARG A 352 21.34 17.03 8.67
CA ARG A 352 22.55 17.42 9.39
C ARG A 352 23.16 18.65 8.73
N PRO A 353 23.44 19.71 9.52
CA PRO A 353 24.09 20.91 8.99
C PRO A 353 25.39 20.62 8.25
N LEU A 354 25.64 21.36 7.15
CA LEU A 354 26.79 21.15 6.29
C LEU A 354 28.12 21.21 7.06
N GLU A 355 28.19 22.07 8.07
CA GLU A 355 29.38 22.29 8.91
C GLU A 355 29.74 21.06 9.75
N LEU A 356 28.74 20.25 10.08
CA LEU A 356 28.88 19.01 10.86
C LEU A 356 29.07 17.76 9.99
N LEU A 357 28.98 17.89 8.66
CA LEU A 357 29.23 16.78 7.74
C LEU A 357 30.73 16.61 7.52
N THR A 358 31.20 15.38 7.63
CA THR A 358 32.61 15.02 7.45
C THR A 358 32.83 14.29 6.12
N PRO A 359 33.76 14.73 5.28
CA PRO A 359 34.20 13.97 4.13
C PRO A 359 34.79 12.63 4.57
N THR A 360 34.59 11.55 3.80
CA THR A 360 35.18 10.25 4.08
C THR A 360 35.88 9.72 2.82
N SER A 361 37.06 9.17 2.97
CA SER A 361 37.86 8.59 1.87
C SER A 361 37.19 7.38 1.22
N SER A 362 36.33 6.67 1.95
CA SER A 362 35.55 5.54 1.44
C SER A 362 34.46 5.94 0.44
N ARG A 363 34.12 7.24 0.34
CA ARG A 363 33.06 7.77 -0.54
C ARG A 363 33.65 8.68 -1.62
N PRO A 364 33.95 8.17 -2.82
CA PRO A 364 34.71 8.90 -3.86
C PRO A 364 34.01 10.18 -4.32
N LEU A 365 32.68 10.22 -4.24
CA LEU A 365 31.87 11.37 -4.68
C LEU A 365 31.78 12.52 -3.64
N THR A 366 32.29 12.32 -2.41
CA THR A 366 32.29 13.30 -1.31
C THR A 366 33.56 13.23 -0.49
N SER A 367 34.69 13.05 -1.18
CA SER A 367 36.01 12.80 -0.56
C SER A 367 36.62 14.06 0.04
N ASN A 368 36.14 15.25 -0.32
CA ASN A 368 36.63 16.53 0.18
C ASN A 368 35.46 17.50 0.48
N LYS A 369 35.76 18.59 1.22
CA LYS A 369 34.78 19.61 1.62
C LYS A 369 34.11 20.34 0.44
N PHE A 370 34.81 20.55 -0.65
CA PHE A 370 34.27 21.24 -1.82
C PHE A 370 33.19 20.37 -2.51
N ASP A 371 33.52 19.12 -2.78
CA ASP A 371 32.57 18.17 -3.39
C ASP A 371 31.35 17.93 -2.50
N LEU A 372 31.57 17.86 -1.18
CA LEU A 372 30.49 17.70 -0.20
C LEU A 372 29.51 18.89 -0.24
N LYS A 373 30.05 20.13 -0.25
CA LYS A 373 29.26 21.38 -0.35
C LYS A 373 28.48 21.45 -1.67
N LYS A 374 29.13 21.09 -2.78
CA LYS A 374 28.49 21.05 -4.09
C LYS A 374 27.31 20.11 -4.08
N LYS A 375 27.49 18.86 -3.61
CA LYS A 375 26.43 17.86 -3.53
C LYS A 375 25.33 18.21 -2.52
N TYR A 376 25.68 18.89 -1.44
CA TYR A 376 24.68 19.40 -0.49
C TYR A 376 23.71 20.36 -1.19
N ASN A 377 24.25 21.36 -1.91
CA ASN A 377 23.43 22.33 -2.62
C ASN A 377 22.59 21.70 -3.75
N GLU A 378 23.11 20.68 -4.42
CA GLU A 378 22.39 19.95 -5.49
C GLU A 378 21.24 19.07 -4.95
N ARG A 379 21.29 18.62 -3.67
CA ARG A 379 20.43 17.55 -3.14
C ARG A 379 19.49 17.97 -2.05
N ILE A 380 19.78 19.06 -1.34
CA ILE A 380 19.02 19.44 -0.15
C ILE A 380 17.52 19.63 -0.43
N ASP A 381 17.17 20.25 -1.56
CA ASP A 381 15.79 20.47 -1.95
C ASP A 381 15.09 19.15 -2.35
N LEU A 382 15.83 18.21 -2.95
CA LEU A 382 15.29 16.89 -3.27
C LEU A 382 15.02 16.06 -2.00
N TYR A 383 15.93 16.10 -0.99
CA TYR A 383 15.67 15.45 0.29
C TYR A 383 14.41 16.00 0.94
N LYS A 384 14.26 17.33 1.00
CA LYS A 384 13.07 17.99 1.56
C LYS A 384 11.81 17.64 0.78
N LYS A 385 11.88 17.60 -0.56
CA LYS A 385 10.75 17.24 -1.42
C LYS A 385 10.23 15.83 -1.17
N TYR A 386 11.14 14.87 -0.99
CA TYR A 386 10.73 13.48 -0.86
C TYR A 386 10.40 13.04 0.57
N ALA A 387 10.84 13.81 1.57
CA ALA A 387 10.64 13.50 2.97
C ALA A 387 9.17 13.62 3.39
N ASP A 388 8.69 12.63 4.12
CA ASP A 388 7.43 12.69 4.86
C ASP A 388 7.66 13.31 6.24
N ILE A 389 8.86 13.05 6.83
CA ILE A 389 9.31 13.62 8.11
C ILE A 389 10.74 14.16 7.91
N ILE A 390 11.01 15.37 8.47
CA ILE A 390 12.36 15.96 8.53
C ILE A 390 12.77 16.00 9.99
N VAL A 391 13.89 15.38 10.32
CA VAL A 391 14.48 15.37 11.67
C VAL A 391 15.89 15.96 11.64
N LYS A 392 16.14 16.93 12.48
CA LYS A 392 17.48 17.53 12.63
C LYS A 392 18.42 16.60 13.39
N ASN A 393 19.66 16.50 12.93
CA ASN A 393 20.74 15.81 13.61
C ASN A 393 21.93 16.78 13.81
N ASP A 394 21.72 17.80 14.66
CA ASP A 394 22.66 18.87 14.93
C ASP A 394 23.23 18.83 16.36
N SER A 395 22.71 17.94 17.22
CA SER A 395 23.16 17.70 18.59
C SER A 395 23.65 16.25 18.76
N ASN A 396 23.22 15.56 19.79
CA ASN A 396 23.55 14.14 19.96
C ASN A 396 22.59 13.22 19.19
N VAL A 397 23.04 12.00 18.90
CA VAL A 397 22.28 11.02 18.13
C VAL A 397 21.04 10.54 18.87
N ASP A 398 21.09 10.49 20.20
CA ASP A 398 19.97 10.01 21.02
C ASP A 398 18.75 10.94 20.92
N ASP A 399 18.98 12.27 20.92
CA ASP A 399 17.90 13.26 20.74
C ASP A 399 17.23 13.09 19.36
N THR A 400 18.03 12.81 18.33
CA THR A 400 17.50 12.53 16.97
C THR A 400 16.63 11.28 16.96
N ILE A 401 17.04 10.22 17.66
CA ILE A 401 16.31 8.95 17.75
C ILE A 401 15.00 9.13 18.50
N GLU A 402 15.02 9.83 19.64
CA GLU A 402 13.80 10.12 20.42
C GLU A 402 12.80 10.94 19.61
N GLU A 403 13.28 11.94 18.83
CA GLU A 403 12.42 12.72 17.94
C GLU A 403 11.80 11.86 16.82
N ILE A 404 12.56 10.92 16.25
CA ILE A 404 12.03 9.97 15.27
C ILE A 404 10.93 9.13 15.90
N ILE A 405 11.19 8.50 17.05
CA ILE A 405 10.23 7.63 17.74
C ILE A 405 8.95 8.41 18.06
N ARG A 406 9.08 9.60 18.63
CA ARG A 406 7.94 10.48 18.95
C ARG A 406 7.08 10.83 17.73
N ARG A 407 7.68 10.91 16.53
CA ARG A 407 6.94 11.20 15.30
C ARG A 407 6.36 9.96 14.63
N LEU A 408 6.81 8.78 15.04
CA LEU A 408 6.23 7.50 14.60
C LEU A 408 5.02 7.10 15.48
N ASP A 409 4.89 7.68 16.65
CA ASP A 409 3.74 7.53 17.56
C ASP A 409 2.59 8.43 17.16
#